data_4fcc15550d57f759613305fc885636cd
#
_entry.id   4fcc15550d57f759613305fc885636cd
#
_cell.length_a   1.000
_cell.length_b   1.000
_cell.length_c   1.000
_cell.angle_alpha   90.00
_cell.angle_beta   90.00
_cell.angle_gamma   90.00
#
_symmetry.space_group_name_H-M   'P 1'
#
loop_
_entity.id
_entity.type
_entity.pdbx_description
1 polymer ?
#
loop_
_entity_poly.entity_id
_entity_poly.type
_entity_poly.pdbx_seq_one_letter_code
_entity_poly.pdbx_strand_id
1 'polypeptide(L)'
;MEFEARIDAARAAMEVRGLTHLVVYGDREHFANLAYLTGFDPRFEEALLILARQGEPLLVVGNECDAYLAISPLYVAGKLRGERYQPFSLLNQPREDSRLIHEIFAGEGIGQNARIGCAGWKYLSEAEHPSAAHALELPAYLVDTLRELAGWESVVNATDILMAPGYGLRTTCTPAEIAYFEYTNILASEGMKRMLFGLREGMTDHELAKLVEYSGVPLACHLAMGTGATHHLGLASPSGATIRRGDPFATNLSYWGSNSCRAGWVASSAGDLPAVARDYVENFAAPYFEVIGDWYRLLRIGTPGDVLARVVDERLPLER
;
A
#
# COMPACT_ATOMS: atom_id res chain seq x y z
N MET A 1 12.81 -19.22 7.96
CA MET A 1 11.52 -18.47 7.99
C MET A 1 11.40 -17.64 6.71
N GLU A 2 10.20 -17.35 6.24
CA GLU A 2 10.01 -16.54 5.02
C GLU A 2 10.66 -15.15 5.13
N PHE A 3 10.47 -14.47 6.24
CA PHE A 3 11.07 -13.14 6.47
C PHE A 3 12.60 -13.16 6.56
N GLU A 4 13.22 -14.23 7.05
CA GLU A 4 14.67 -14.37 6.99
C GLU A 4 15.19 -14.43 5.56
N ALA A 5 14.53 -15.24 4.72
CA ALA A 5 14.88 -15.30 3.30
C ALA A 5 14.73 -13.94 2.58
N ARG A 6 13.75 -13.12 2.99
CA ARG A 6 13.57 -11.75 2.47
C ARG A 6 14.69 -10.80 2.92
N ILE A 7 15.12 -10.90 4.18
CA ILE A 7 16.28 -10.15 4.69
C ILE A 7 17.55 -10.56 3.93
N ASP A 8 17.76 -11.86 3.72
CA ASP A 8 18.93 -12.35 2.98
C ASP A 8 18.90 -11.89 1.50
N ALA A 9 17.74 -11.92 0.86
CA ALA A 9 17.58 -11.40 -0.50
C ALA A 9 17.85 -9.88 -0.58
N ALA A 10 17.39 -9.11 0.42
CA ALA A 10 17.68 -7.68 0.50
C ALA A 10 19.18 -7.42 0.67
N ARG A 11 19.88 -8.21 1.50
CA ARG A 11 21.34 -8.13 1.66
C ARG A 11 22.07 -8.46 0.36
N ALA A 12 21.65 -9.48 -0.36
CA ALA A 12 22.24 -9.81 -1.66
C ALA A 12 22.07 -8.64 -2.65
N ALA A 13 20.90 -8.00 -2.69
CA ALA A 13 20.67 -6.82 -3.52
C ALA A 13 21.53 -5.62 -3.08
N MET A 14 21.71 -5.41 -1.78
CA MET A 14 22.62 -4.40 -1.23
C MET A 14 24.07 -4.65 -1.68
N GLU A 15 24.52 -5.90 -1.65
CA GLU A 15 25.87 -6.26 -2.07
C GLU A 15 26.12 -5.93 -3.55
N VAL A 16 25.20 -6.29 -4.43
CA VAL A 16 25.26 -5.97 -5.86
C VAL A 16 25.39 -4.46 -6.09
N ARG A 17 24.73 -3.64 -5.26
CA ARG A 17 24.78 -2.18 -5.35
C ARG A 17 25.91 -1.53 -4.55
N GLY A 18 26.74 -2.31 -3.89
CA GLY A 18 27.81 -1.82 -3.04
C GLY A 18 27.33 -1.07 -1.79
N LEU A 19 26.07 -1.24 -1.39
CA LEU A 19 25.51 -0.61 -0.19
C LEU A 19 26.01 -1.33 1.07
N THR A 20 26.29 -0.55 2.11
CA THR A 20 26.60 -1.07 3.45
C THR A 20 25.37 -1.22 4.31
N HIS A 21 24.41 -0.31 4.11
CA HIS A 21 23.16 -0.26 4.85
C HIS A 21 21.97 -0.05 3.90
N LEU A 22 20.84 -0.63 4.27
CA LEU A 22 19.53 -0.31 3.73
C LEU A 22 18.66 0.22 4.86
N VAL A 23 18.18 1.44 4.72
CA VAL A 23 17.29 2.12 5.68
C VAL A 23 15.91 2.17 5.05
N VAL A 24 14.94 1.49 5.66
CA VAL A 24 13.57 1.39 5.14
C VAL A 24 12.63 2.10 6.09
N TYR A 25 12.00 3.16 5.60
CA TYR A 25 11.02 3.94 6.33
C TYR A 25 9.60 3.43 6.07
N GLY A 26 8.76 3.49 7.10
CA GLY A 26 7.33 3.22 6.99
C GLY A 26 6.54 4.13 7.92
N ASP A 27 5.40 4.57 7.43
CA ASP A 27 4.37 5.29 8.17
C ASP A 27 3.03 4.57 8.04
N ARG A 28 1.96 5.20 8.54
CA ARG A 28 0.59 4.65 8.50
C ARG A 28 0.15 4.15 7.12
N GLU A 29 0.54 4.83 6.05
CA GLU A 29 0.06 4.54 4.69
C GLU A 29 1.14 3.89 3.82
N HIS A 30 2.41 4.14 4.11
CA HIS A 30 3.55 3.75 3.27
C HIS A 30 4.47 2.74 3.97
N PHE A 31 3.91 1.72 4.61
CA PHE A 31 4.65 0.70 5.37
C PHE A 31 4.92 -0.60 4.61
N ALA A 32 4.42 -0.77 3.39
CA ALA A 32 4.42 -2.06 2.70
C ALA A 32 5.84 -2.64 2.48
N ASN A 33 6.86 -1.79 2.25
CA ASN A 33 8.26 -2.22 2.15
C ASN A 33 8.80 -2.70 3.49
N LEU A 34 8.48 -1.99 4.56
CA LEU A 34 8.84 -2.36 5.93
C LEU A 34 8.18 -3.70 6.32
N ALA A 35 6.87 -3.81 6.11
CA ALA A 35 6.09 -5.01 6.43
C ALA A 35 6.55 -6.23 5.62
N TYR A 36 6.93 -6.05 4.35
CA TYR A 36 7.50 -7.13 3.53
C TYR A 36 8.74 -7.74 4.16
N LEU A 37 9.65 -6.91 4.69
CA LEU A 37 10.91 -7.35 5.28
C LEU A 37 10.75 -7.89 6.71
N THR A 38 9.83 -7.33 7.49
CA THR A 38 9.79 -7.55 8.94
C THR A 38 8.51 -8.20 9.46
N GLY A 39 7.43 -8.20 8.69
CA GLY A 39 6.09 -8.56 9.17
C GLY A 39 5.49 -7.53 10.13
N PHE A 40 6.05 -6.33 10.20
CA PHE A 40 5.64 -5.27 11.10
C PHE A 40 5.02 -4.10 10.33
N ASP A 41 3.96 -3.53 10.85
CA ASP A 41 3.36 -2.27 10.42
C ASP A 41 3.29 -1.29 11.59
N PRO A 42 3.59 0.00 11.38
CA PRO A 42 3.67 0.98 12.46
C PRO A 42 2.30 1.52 12.91
N ARG A 43 1.20 0.97 12.40
CA ARG A 43 -0.16 1.48 12.68
C ARG A 43 -0.30 2.96 12.33
N PHE A 44 -0.37 3.84 13.30
CA PHE A 44 -0.50 5.29 13.13
C PHE A 44 0.76 6.06 13.50
N GLU A 45 1.83 5.34 13.91
CA GLU A 45 3.15 5.90 14.17
C GLU A 45 4.07 5.76 12.96
N GLU A 46 5.33 6.05 13.16
CA GLU A 46 6.41 5.86 12.20
C GLU A 46 7.32 4.70 12.65
N ALA A 47 7.99 4.08 11.70
CA ALA A 47 9.02 3.09 11.98
C ALA A 47 10.14 3.13 10.94
N LEU A 48 11.34 2.69 11.36
CA LEU A 48 12.54 2.69 10.53
C LEU A 48 13.31 1.39 10.73
N LEU A 49 13.45 0.61 9.67
CA LEU A 49 14.34 -0.55 9.66
C LEU A 49 15.73 -0.12 9.23
N ILE A 50 16.74 -0.47 10.01
CA ILE A 50 18.15 -0.34 9.67
C ILE A 50 18.71 -1.74 9.46
N LEU A 51 19.05 -2.06 8.22
CA LEU A 51 19.60 -3.33 7.80
C LEU A 51 21.05 -3.15 7.38
N ALA A 52 21.99 -3.65 8.14
CA ALA A 52 23.39 -3.76 7.77
C ALA A 52 23.65 -5.06 6.97
N ARG A 53 24.82 -5.15 6.32
CA ARG A 53 25.24 -6.37 5.59
C ARG A 53 25.29 -7.61 6.46
N GLN A 54 25.57 -7.43 7.76
CA GLN A 54 25.68 -8.51 8.73
C GLN A 54 25.01 -8.09 10.05
N GLY A 55 24.79 -9.06 10.92
CA GLY A 55 24.15 -8.82 12.22
C GLY A 55 22.63 -8.83 12.15
N GLU A 56 21.99 -8.67 13.28
CA GLU A 56 20.53 -8.57 13.37
C GLU A 56 20.06 -7.18 12.96
N PRO A 57 19.04 -7.09 12.09
CA PRO A 57 18.46 -5.79 11.74
C PRO A 57 17.92 -5.08 12.98
N LEU A 58 17.89 -3.76 12.94
CA LEU A 58 17.28 -2.92 13.98
C LEU A 58 15.99 -2.29 13.46
N LEU A 59 14.88 -2.49 14.18
CA LEU A 59 13.62 -1.80 13.94
C LEU A 59 13.42 -0.72 15.01
N VAL A 60 13.45 0.53 14.57
CA VAL A 60 13.22 1.70 15.40
C VAL A 60 11.74 2.05 15.32
N VAL A 61 11.08 2.23 16.46
CA VAL A 61 9.63 2.45 16.57
C VAL A 61 9.28 3.53 17.59
N GLY A 62 8.07 4.04 17.54
CA GLY A 62 7.51 4.91 18.57
C GLY A 62 7.11 4.15 19.84
N ASN A 63 6.68 4.87 20.88
CA ASN A 63 6.40 4.27 22.19
C ASN A 63 5.15 3.36 22.20
N GLU A 64 4.16 3.64 21.39
CA GLU A 64 2.96 2.80 21.33
C GLU A 64 3.20 1.52 20.53
N CYS A 65 4.17 1.55 19.63
CA CYS A 65 4.61 0.40 18.87
C CYS A 65 5.64 -0.48 19.59
N ASP A 66 6.18 -0.08 20.73
CA ASP A 66 7.22 -0.84 21.45
C ASP A 66 6.73 -2.25 21.84
N ALA A 67 5.62 -2.35 22.56
CA ALA A 67 5.02 -3.66 22.86
C ALA A 67 4.47 -4.38 21.61
N TYR A 68 4.11 -3.63 20.59
CA TYR A 68 3.57 -4.14 19.33
C TYR A 68 4.64 -4.77 18.42
N LEU A 69 5.94 -4.57 18.72
CA LEU A 69 7.04 -5.28 18.04
C LEU A 69 6.82 -6.81 18.00
N ALA A 70 6.13 -7.36 18.99
CA ALA A 70 5.81 -8.78 19.07
C ALA A 70 4.89 -9.31 17.92
N ILE A 71 4.34 -8.45 17.06
CA ILE A 71 3.65 -8.90 15.85
C ILE A 71 4.64 -9.42 14.80
N SER A 72 5.89 -8.92 14.82
CA SER A 72 6.92 -9.37 13.88
C SER A 72 7.42 -10.77 14.19
N PRO A 73 7.32 -11.72 13.24
CA PRO A 73 7.86 -13.06 13.42
C PRO A 73 9.39 -13.07 13.61
N LEU A 74 10.11 -12.11 13.03
CA LEU A 74 11.55 -11.96 13.23
C LEU A 74 11.88 -11.52 14.67
N TYR A 75 11.11 -10.57 15.21
CA TYR A 75 11.30 -10.10 16.59
C TYR A 75 11.04 -11.21 17.60
N VAL A 76 9.94 -11.94 17.44
CA VAL A 76 9.60 -13.09 18.30
C VAL A 76 10.66 -14.19 18.22
N ALA A 77 11.30 -14.37 17.07
CA ALA A 77 12.38 -15.34 16.87
C ALA A 77 13.76 -14.86 17.35
N GLY A 78 13.88 -13.64 17.89
CA GLY A 78 15.16 -13.04 18.30
C GLY A 78 16.10 -12.73 17.13
N LYS A 79 15.56 -12.48 15.93
CA LYS A 79 16.28 -12.18 14.69
C LYS A 79 16.06 -10.74 14.19
N LEU A 80 15.42 -9.93 15.00
CA LEU A 80 15.20 -8.51 14.79
C LEU A 80 15.31 -7.82 16.16
N ARG A 81 16.15 -6.82 16.28
CA ARG A 81 16.22 -5.97 17.46
C ARG A 81 15.17 -4.86 17.36
N GLY A 82 14.63 -4.46 18.49
CA GLY A 82 13.75 -3.30 18.61
C GLY A 82 14.41 -2.18 19.39
N GLU A 83 14.16 -0.94 19.02
CA GLU A 83 14.58 0.24 19.77
C GLU A 83 13.50 1.33 19.70
N ARG A 84 13.23 1.94 20.85
CA ARG A 84 12.28 3.05 20.91
C ARG A 84 12.97 4.36 20.55
N TYR A 85 12.35 5.08 19.62
CA TYR A 85 12.67 6.47 19.29
C TYR A 85 11.43 7.32 19.48
N GLN A 86 11.35 8.04 20.60
CA GLN A 86 10.15 8.74 21.04
C GLN A 86 9.59 9.73 20.00
N PRO A 87 10.40 10.43 19.18
CA PRO A 87 9.87 11.30 18.12
C PRO A 87 9.04 10.63 17.03
N PHE A 88 9.05 9.29 16.91
CA PHE A 88 8.16 8.56 16.01
C PHE A 88 6.72 8.44 16.53
N SER A 89 6.51 8.79 17.81
CA SER A 89 5.19 8.83 18.43
C SER A 89 4.53 10.18 18.30
N LEU A 90 3.24 10.21 18.65
CA LEU A 90 2.46 11.44 18.68
C LEU A 90 3.12 12.51 19.56
N LEU A 91 3.01 13.76 19.13
CA LEU A 91 3.44 14.90 19.93
C LEU A 91 2.63 15.01 21.23
N ASN A 92 3.21 15.63 22.25
CA ASN A 92 2.59 15.88 23.57
C ASN A 92 2.35 14.64 24.43
N GLN A 93 2.85 13.49 24.04
CA GLN A 93 2.94 12.35 24.94
C GLN A 93 4.11 12.53 25.92
N PRO A 94 4.06 11.94 27.14
CA PRO A 94 5.23 11.88 28.01
C PRO A 94 6.38 11.21 27.26
N ARG A 95 7.50 11.92 27.15
CA ARG A 95 8.70 11.38 26.50
C ARG A 95 9.62 10.80 27.55
N GLU A 96 9.94 9.54 27.38
CA GLU A 96 11.04 8.93 28.11
C GLU A 96 12.35 9.21 27.38
N ASP A 97 13.46 9.07 28.08
CA ASP A 97 14.78 9.21 27.49
C ASP A 97 14.95 8.16 26.38
N SER A 98 15.17 8.62 25.16
CA SER A 98 15.58 7.80 24.02
C SER A 98 16.84 8.37 23.42
N ARG A 99 17.67 7.51 22.81
CA ARG A 99 18.84 8.00 22.08
C ARG A 99 18.40 8.97 20.96
N LEU A 100 19.25 9.91 20.62
CA LEU A 100 19.04 10.72 19.43
C LEU A 100 19.17 9.86 18.16
N ILE A 101 18.47 10.22 17.10
CA ILE A 101 18.53 9.43 15.85
C ILE A 101 19.95 9.36 15.27
N HIS A 102 20.73 10.40 15.43
CA HIS A 102 22.14 10.42 15.09
C HIS A 102 22.95 9.34 15.87
N GLU A 103 22.69 9.15 17.17
CA GLU A 103 23.35 8.14 18.00
C GLU A 103 22.91 6.73 17.62
N ILE A 104 21.63 6.56 17.25
CA ILE A 104 21.10 5.29 16.75
C ILE A 104 21.83 4.91 15.44
N PHE A 105 21.88 5.83 14.49
CA PHE A 105 22.56 5.59 13.21
C PHE A 105 24.06 5.30 13.39
N ALA A 106 24.75 6.09 14.21
CA ALA A 106 26.17 5.87 14.48
C ALA A 106 26.42 4.52 15.19
N GLY A 107 25.53 4.12 16.12
CA GLY A 107 25.58 2.84 16.81
C GLY A 107 25.38 1.63 15.87
N GLU A 108 24.67 1.81 14.75
CA GLU A 108 24.52 0.79 13.71
C GLU A 108 25.67 0.81 12.68
N GLY A 109 26.71 1.61 12.87
CA GLY A 109 27.87 1.68 12.00
C GLY A 109 27.73 2.64 10.82
N ILE A 110 26.72 3.49 10.83
CA ILE A 110 26.54 4.53 9.79
C ILE A 110 27.51 5.69 10.12
N GLY A 111 28.43 5.95 9.21
CA GLY A 111 29.45 7.00 9.31
C GLY A 111 30.08 7.26 7.93
N GLN A 112 31.23 7.96 7.90
CA GLN A 112 31.87 8.45 6.67
C GLN A 112 32.16 7.39 5.59
N ASN A 113 32.31 6.12 5.98
CA ASN A 113 32.55 5.01 5.04
C ASN A 113 31.28 4.25 4.67
N ALA A 114 30.12 4.68 5.17
CA ALA A 114 28.86 4.01 4.85
C ALA A 114 28.35 4.43 3.46
N ARG A 115 27.77 3.46 2.75
CA ARG A 115 26.93 3.70 1.56
C ARG A 115 25.52 3.24 1.88
N ILE A 116 24.60 4.16 1.91
CA ILE A 116 23.27 3.99 2.46
C ILE A 116 22.25 4.03 1.33
N GLY A 117 21.51 2.93 1.16
CA GLY A 117 20.30 2.92 0.37
C GLY A 117 19.12 3.27 1.26
N CYS A 118 18.33 4.28 0.88
CA CYS A 118 17.09 4.61 1.54
C CYS A 118 15.91 4.08 0.72
N ALA A 119 14.96 3.41 1.37
CA ALA A 119 13.75 2.93 0.73
C ALA A 119 12.52 3.56 1.41
N GLY A 120 11.77 4.31 0.63
CA GLY A 120 10.45 4.82 0.96
C GLY A 120 9.37 4.04 0.19
N TRP A 121 8.51 4.74 -0.52
CA TRP A 121 7.44 4.14 -1.32
C TRP A 121 7.47 4.54 -2.80
N LYS A 122 8.42 5.36 -3.21
CA LYS A 122 8.68 5.72 -4.61
C LYS A 122 10.17 5.66 -4.92
N TYR A 123 10.48 5.43 -6.16
CA TYR A 123 11.76 5.79 -6.77
C TYR A 123 11.46 6.57 -8.05
N LEU A 124 12.26 7.61 -8.28
CA LEU A 124 12.07 8.51 -9.39
C LEU A 124 13.06 8.20 -10.50
N SER A 125 12.64 8.45 -11.73
CA SER A 125 13.51 8.46 -12.90
C SER A 125 14.03 9.88 -13.18
N GLU A 126 15.00 9.99 -14.08
CA GLU A 126 15.52 11.30 -14.52
C GLU A 126 14.46 12.14 -15.26
N ALA A 127 13.39 11.53 -15.75
CA ALA A 127 12.24 12.23 -16.32
C ALA A 127 11.41 12.98 -15.27
N GLU A 128 11.47 12.53 -14.01
CA GLU A 128 10.67 13.10 -12.91
C GLU A 128 11.52 13.99 -12.00
N HIS A 129 12.81 13.71 -11.86
CA HIS A 129 13.70 14.48 -10.99
C HIS A 129 15.15 14.48 -11.50
N PRO A 130 15.81 15.66 -11.63
CA PRO A 130 17.16 15.76 -12.20
C PRO A 130 18.25 15.08 -11.38
N SER A 131 17.98 14.79 -10.11
CA SER A 131 18.85 14.03 -9.20
C SER A 131 18.10 12.82 -8.64
N ALA A 132 17.50 12.01 -9.51
CA ALA A 132 16.65 10.89 -9.15
C ALA A 132 17.30 9.94 -8.13
N ALA A 133 18.58 9.65 -8.29
CA ALA A 133 19.33 8.79 -7.36
C ALA A 133 19.39 9.34 -5.92
N HIS A 134 19.25 10.64 -5.72
CA HIS A 134 19.31 11.31 -4.40
C HIS A 134 17.95 11.89 -3.97
N ALA A 135 16.90 11.67 -4.75
CA ALA A 135 15.54 12.07 -4.39
C ALA A 135 14.93 10.99 -3.47
N LEU A 136 14.66 11.38 -2.23
CA LEU A 136 14.24 10.49 -1.15
C LEU A 136 12.89 10.94 -0.57
N GLU A 137 12.08 10.01 -0.15
CA GLU A 137 10.74 10.26 0.42
C GLU A 137 10.65 9.97 1.91
N LEU A 138 11.77 9.92 2.58
CA LEU A 138 11.82 9.83 4.02
C LEU A 138 11.68 11.23 4.63
N PRO A 139 11.26 11.36 5.90
CA PRO A 139 11.30 12.63 6.60
C PRO A 139 12.68 13.31 6.50
N ALA A 140 12.68 14.60 6.18
CA ALA A 140 13.92 15.35 5.89
C ALA A 140 14.97 15.22 6.98
N TYR A 141 14.55 15.30 8.26
CA TYR A 141 15.50 15.20 9.38
C TYR A 141 16.24 13.84 9.45
N LEU A 142 15.61 12.74 9.00
CA LEU A 142 16.26 11.43 8.90
C LEU A 142 17.31 11.45 7.80
N VAL A 143 16.93 11.96 6.62
CA VAL A 143 17.81 12.06 5.46
C VAL A 143 19.00 12.96 5.74
N ASP A 144 18.75 14.13 6.31
CA ASP A 144 19.78 15.11 6.65
C ASP A 144 20.79 14.52 7.65
N THR A 145 20.32 13.83 8.68
CA THR A 145 21.21 13.13 9.65
C THR A 145 22.05 12.04 8.96
N LEU A 146 21.48 11.25 8.05
CA LEU A 146 22.24 10.25 7.29
C LEU A 146 23.31 10.92 6.40
N ARG A 147 22.98 12.05 5.75
CA ARG A 147 23.91 12.83 4.93
C ARG A 147 25.01 13.52 5.74
N GLU A 148 24.69 13.99 6.94
CA GLU A 148 25.69 14.51 7.88
C GLU A 148 26.72 13.47 8.30
N LEU A 149 26.25 12.23 8.54
CA LEU A 149 27.13 11.13 8.96
C LEU A 149 27.94 10.55 7.80
N ALA A 150 27.35 10.32 6.64
CA ALA A 150 27.94 9.56 5.54
C ALA A 150 28.34 10.40 4.31
N GLY A 151 27.93 11.64 4.24
CA GLY A 151 28.07 12.50 3.07
C GLY A 151 26.92 12.35 2.05
N TRP A 152 26.66 13.44 1.31
CA TRP A 152 25.54 13.52 0.35
C TRP A 152 25.54 12.38 -0.68
N GLU A 153 26.68 12.14 -1.33
CA GLU A 153 26.82 11.15 -2.41
C GLU A 153 26.66 9.70 -1.92
N SER A 154 26.78 9.49 -0.62
CA SER A 154 26.69 8.17 0.00
C SER A 154 25.25 7.77 0.36
N VAL A 155 24.29 8.69 0.24
CA VAL A 155 22.87 8.44 0.61
C VAL A 155 22.02 8.50 -0.67
N VAL A 156 21.55 7.35 -1.10
CA VAL A 156 20.87 7.17 -2.40
C VAL A 156 19.50 6.51 -2.24
N ASN A 157 18.62 6.73 -3.21
CA ASN A 157 17.36 6.02 -3.28
C ASN A 157 17.62 4.54 -3.65
N ALA A 158 17.05 3.65 -2.89
CA ALA A 158 17.13 2.20 -3.07
C ALA A 158 15.75 1.52 -3.01
N THR A 159 14.68 2.29 -3.17
CA THR A 159 13.31 1.77 -3.17
C THR A 159 13.09 0.75 -4.30
N ASP A 160 13.82 0.90 -5.40
CA ASP A 160 13.82 -0.03 -6.53
C ASP A 160 14.24 -1.46 -6.16
N ILE A 161 15.10 -1.66 -5.16
CA ILE A 161 15.42 -3.00 -4.62
C ILE A 161 14.14 -3.77 -4.26
N LEU A 162 13.13 -3.08 -3.76
CA LEU A 162 11.88 -3.68 -3.32
C LEU A 162 10.78 -3.62 -4.39
N MET A 163 10.74 -2.55 -5.19
CA MET A 163 9.57 -2.21 -5.98
C MET A 163 9.79 -2.15 -7.50
N ALA A 164 11.03 -2.21 -8.01
CA ALA A 164 11.26 -2.08 -9.45
C ALA A 164 10.59 -3.20 -10.25
N PRO A 165 9.89 -2.89 -11.36
CA PRO A 165 9.32 -3.91 -12.23
C PRO A 165 10.40 -4.88 -12.73
N GLY A 166 10.14 -6.17 -12.60
CA GLY A 166 10.99 -7.24 -13.13
C GLY A 166 12.11 -7.73 -12.22
N TYR A 167 12.61 -6.93 -11.27
CA TYR A 167 13.67 -7.38 -10.34
C TYR A 167 13.45 -7.00 -8.88
N GLY A 168 12.52 -6.11 -8.58
CA GLY A 168 12.19 -5.75 -7.20
C GLY A 168 11.71 -6.95 -6.40
N LEU A 169 12.14 -7.06 -5.15
CA LEU A 169 11.87 -8.24 -4.30
C LEU A 169 10.37 -8.49 -4.08
N ARG A 170 9.53 -7.44 -4.21
CA ARG A 170 8.08 -7.52 -4.05
C ARG A 170 7.31 -7.78 -5.35
N THR A 171 8.00 -8.02 -6.47
CA THR A 171 7.33 -8.27 -7.76
C THR A 171 6.87 -9.72 -7.93
N THR A 172 7.31 -10.61 -7.07
CA THR A 172 6.87 -12.00 -7.01
C THR A 172 6.29 -12.31 -5.65
N CYS A 173 5.18 -13.07 -5.63
CA CYS A 173 4.51 -13.46 -4.41
C CYS A 173 4.83 -14.91 -4.02
N THR A 174 5.00 -15.14 -2.73
CA THR A 174 5.05 -16.49 -2.15
C THR A 174 3.65 -17.10 -2.08
N PRO A 175 3.51 -18.42 -1.93
CA PRO A 175 2.20 -19.04 -1.68
C PRO A 175 1.46 -18.46 -0.48
N ALA A 176 2.17 -18.06 0.58
CA ALA A 176 1.55 -17.45 1.76
C ALA A 176 1.01 -16.05 1.46
N GLU A 177 1.72 -15.25 0.67
CA GLU A 177 1.23 -13.93 0.21
C GLU A 177 0.01 -14.08 -0.69
N ILE A 178 0.02 -15.04 -1.61
CA ILE A 178 -1.14 -15.33 -2.47
C ILE A 178 -2.36 -15.69 -1.62
N ALA A 179 -2.20 -16.58 -0.63
CA ALA A 179 -3.28 -16.94 0.28
C ALA A 179 -3.81 -15.76 1.10
N TYR A 180 -2.91 -14.88 1.56
CA TYR A 180 -3.29 -13.64 2.25
C TYR A 180 -4.09 -12.70 1.34
N PHE A 181 -3.62 -12.47 0.12
CA PHE A 181 -4.32 -11.62 -0.85
C PHE A 181 -5.68 -12.22 -1.23
N GLU A 182 -5.77 -13.53 -1.41
CA GLU A 182 -7.04 -14.21 -1.66
C GLU A 182 -8.02 -13.99 -0.49
N TYR A 183 -7.58 -14.21 0.74
CA TYR A 183 -8.40 -13.99 1.94
C TYR A 183 -8.95 -12.56 2.03
N THR A 184 -8.10 -11.56 1.86
CA THR A 184 -8.52 -10.15 1.95
C THR A 184 -9.42 -9.73 0.79
N ASN A 185 -9.21 -10.31 -0.42
CA ASN A 185 -10.12 -10.11 -1.55
C ASN A 185 -11.48 -10.77 -1.35
N ILE A 186 -11.55 -11.92 -0.68
CA ILE A 186 -12.82 -12.54 -0.27
C ILE A 186 -13.57 -11.61 0.68
N LEU A 187 -12.90 -11.07 1.72
CA LEU A 187 -13.52 -10.12 2.64
C LEU A 187 -14.08 -8.88 1.91
N ALA A 188 -13.28 -8.30 1.01
CA ALA A 188 -13.70 -7.14 0.22
C ALA A 188 -14.88 -7.48 -0.70
N SER A 189 -14.83 -8.61 -1.37
CA SER A 189 -15.89 -9.06 -2.28
C SER A 189 -17.19 -9.35 -1.57
N GLU A 190 -17.16 -10.02 -0.42
CA GLU A 190 -18.36 -10.32 0.37
C GLU A 190 -18.96 -9.05 0.99
N GLY A 191 -18.15 -8.14 1.49
CA GLY A 191 -18.62 -6.82 1.95
C GLY A 191 -19.25 -6.01 0.83
N MET A 192 -18.60 -5.96 -0.34
CA MET A 192 -19.12 -5.30 -1.53
C MET A 192 -20.45 -5.93 -1.99
N LYS A 193 -20.52 -7.25 -2.03
CA LYS A 193 -21.73 -7.99 -2.39
C LYS A 193 -22.89 -7.66 -1.44
N ARG A 194 -22.66 -7.67 -0.11
CA ARG A 194 -23.68 -7.27 0.87
C ARG A 194 -24.19 -5.85 0.64
N MET A 195 -23.30 -4.91 0.37
CA MET A 195 -23.72 -3.52 0.03
C MET A 195 -24.56 -3.49 -1.23
N LEU A 196 -24.09 -4.07 -2.34
CA LEU A 196 -24.79 -3.97 -3.63
C LEU A 196 -26.15 -4.67 -3.61
N PHE A 197 -26.26 -5.86 -3.04
CA PHE A 197 -27.54 -6.57 -2.95
C PHE A 197 -28.45 -6.04 -1.83
N GLY A 198 -27.87 -5.39 -0.83
CA GLY A 198 -28.61 -4.74 0.26
C GLY A 198 -29.07 -3.32 -0.04
N LEU A 199 -28.55 -2.69 -1.11
CA LEU A 199 -28.91 -1.34 -1.51
C LEU A 199 -30.43 -1.23 -1.77
N ARG A 200 -31.05 -0.20 -1.22
CA ARG A 200 -32.47 0.12 -1.41
C ARG A 200 -32.61 1.64 -1.58
N GLU A 201 -33.51 2.06 -2.45
CA GLU A 201 -33.92 3.45 -2.57
C GLU A 201 -34.39 3.99 -1.22
N GLY A 202 -33.96 5.19 -0.87
CA GLY A 202 -34.32 5.87 0.37
C GLY A 202 -33.35 5.60 1.52
N MET A 203 -32.45 4.60 1.42
CA MET A 203 -31.36 4.44 2.37
C MET A 203 -30.39 5.61 2.31
N THR A 204 -29.75 5.88 3.45
CA THR A 204 -28.56 6.73 3.46
C THR A 204 -27.31 5.91 3.13
N ASP A 205 -26.29 6.58 2.62
CA ASP A 205 -24.97 5.96 2.40
C ASP A 205 -24.36 5.42 3.72
N HIS A 206 -24.64 6.02 4.87
CA HIS A 206 -24.27 5.49 6.18
C HIS A 206 -24.96 4.14 6.52
N GLU A 207 -26.24 3.99 6.18
CA GLU A 207 -26.95 2.74 6.37
C GLU A 207 -26.40 1.66 5.44
N LEU A 208 -26.09 2.01 4.20
CA LEU A 208 -25.47 1.11 3.24
C LEU A 208 -24.08 0.67 3.69
N ALA A 209 -23.27 1.58 4.22
CA ALA A 209 -21.92 1.28 4.71
C ALA A 209 -21.92 0.23 5.85
N LYS A 210 -22.95 0.23 6.70
CA LYS A 210 -23.09 -0.78 7.78
C LYS A 210 -23.25 -2.21 7.27
N LEU A 211 -23.72 -2.39 6.03
CA LEU A 211 -23.88 -3.70 5.42
C LEU A 211 -22.56 -4.37 5.07
N VAL A 212 -21.44 -3.66 5.11
CA VAL A 212 -20.10 -4.25 4.96
C VAL A 212 -19.84 -5.33 6.00
N GLU A 213 -20.38 -5.18 7.23
CA GLU A 213 -20.10 -6.04 8.39
C GLU A 213 -18.58 -6.09 8.69
N TYR A 214 -17.99 -4.90 8.82
CA TYR A 214 -16.56 -4.76 9.08
C TYR A 214 -16.14 -5.48 10.36
N SER A 215 -15.17 -6.38 10.26
CA SER A 215 -14.73 -7.28 11.34
C SER A 215 -13.40 -6.86 12.00
N GLY A 216 -12.89 -5.66 11.73
CA GLY A 216 -11.68 -5.15 12.37
C GLY A 216 -10.37 -5.48 11.64
N VAL A 217 -10.41 -6.19 10.52
CA VAL A 217 -9.21 -6.39 9.67
C VAL A 217 -8.78 -5.03 9.11
N PRO A 218 -7.48 -4.68 9.16
CA PRO A 218 -7.02 -3.36 8.72
C PRO A 218 -7.43 -3.00 7.30
N LEU A 219 -7.95 -1.78 7.14
CA LEU A 219 -8.29 -1.22 5.84
C LEU A 219 -7.07 -0.54 5.21
N ALA A 220 -6.84 -0.76 3.93
CA ALA A 220 -5.83 -0.06 3.15
C ALA A 220 -6.25 1.38 2.84
N CYS A 221 -7.55 1.59 2.66
CA CYS A 221 -8.16 2.89 2.48
C CYS A 221 -9.49 2.92 3.23
N HIS A 222 -9.91 4.08 3.70
CA HIS A 222 -11.25 4.23 4.26
C HIS A 222 -12.31 3.81 3.23
N LEU A 223 -13.48 3.40 3.71
CA LEU A 223 -14.62 3.14 2.83
C LEU A 223 -15.02 4.43 2.12
N ALA A 224 -14.79 4.50 0.81
CA ALA A 224 -15.27 5.60 0.00
C ALA A 224 -16.63 5.26 -0.62
N MET A 225 -17.51 6.25 -0.66
CA MET A 225 -18.84 6.11 -1.23
C MET A 225 -19.38 7.48 -1.66
N GLY A 226 -19.96 7.53 -2.83
CA GLY A 226 -20.63 8.71 -3.36
C GLY A 226 -21.89 8.34 -4.11
N THR A 227 -22.96 9.13 -3.93
CA THR A 227 -24.23 8.98 -4.63
C THR A 227 -24.76 10.33 -5.10
N GLY A 228 -25.50 10.35 -6.21
CA GLY A 228 -26.08 11.59 -6.75
C GLY A 228 -25.00 12.66 -6.98
N ALA A 229 -25.15 13.82 -6.36
CA ALA A 229 -24.24 14.95 -6.54
C ALA A 229 -22.80 14.73 -6.06
N THR A 230 -22.55 13.73 -5.20
CA THR A 230 -21.23 13.46 -4.62
C THR A 230 -20.49 12.30 -5.28
N HIS A 231 -21.11 11.60 -6.23
CA HIS A 231 -20.53 10.41 -6.88
C HIS A 231 -19.17 10.66 -7.54
N HIS A 232 -18.93 11.87 -8.03
CA HIS A 232 -17.69 12.25 -8.72
C HIS A 232 -16.51 12.50 -7.77
N LEU A 233 -16.74 12.57 -6.46
CA LEU A 233 -15.68 12.86 -5.50
C LEU A 233 -14.74 11.68 -5.25
N GLY A 234 -15.07 10.48 -5.75
CA GLY A 234 -14.20 9.32 -5.79
C GLY A 234 -13.73 8.79 -4.44
N LEU A 235 -13.10 9.65 -3.64
CA LEU A 235 -12.52 9.30 -2.34
C LEU A 235 -13.33 9.81 -1.15
N ALA A 236 -14.53 10.37 -1.38
CA ALA A 236 -15.37 10.87 -0.29
C ALA A 236 -15.89 9.73 0.60
N SER A 237 -15.83 9.94 1.91
CA SER A 237 -16.50 9.04 2.87
C SER A 237 -18.03 9.20 2.78
N PRO A 238 -18.79 8.20 3.24
CA PRO A 238 -20.23 8.36 3.42
C PRO A 238 -20.58 9.65 4.19
N SER A 239 -21.61 10.35 3.76
CA SER A 239 -21.94 11.71 4.21
C SER A 239 -23.34 11.83 4.84
N GLY A 240 -24.11 10.76 4.85
CA GLY A 240 -25.53 10.77 5.20
C GLY A 240 -26.44 11.07 4.00
N ALA A 241 -25.89 11.10 2.79
CA ALA A 241 -26.66 11.34 1.58
C ALA A 241 -27.69 10.22 1.34
N THR A 242 -28.92 10.62 0.99
CA THR A 242 -29.97 9.66 0.64
C THR A 242 -29.77 9.15 -0.78
N ILE A 243 -29.77 7.85 -0.95
CA ILE A 243 -29.65 7.14 -2.23
C ILE A 243 -31.00 7.15 -2.93
N ARG A 244 -31.04 7.66 -4.15
CA ARG A 244 -32.25 7.75 -4.97
C ARG A 244 -32.12 6.96 -6.25
N ARG A 245 -33.25 6.51 -6.74
CA ARG A 245 -33.34 5.88 -8.06
C ARG A 245 -32.94 6.88 -9.16
N GLY A 246 -32.15 6.42 -10.11
CA GLY A 246 -31.59 7.27 -11.16
C GLY A 246 -30.28 7.98 -10.78
N ASP A 247 -29.84 7.89 -9.53
CA ASP A 247 -28.57 8.48 -9.10
C ASP A 247 -27.38 7.66 -9.61
N PRO A 248 -26.30 8.31 -10.05
CA PRO A 248 -25.02 7.66 -10.19
C PRO A 248 -24.49 7.27 -8.80
N PHE A 249 -23.79 6.16 -8.73
CA PHE A 249 -23.28 5.58 -7.50
C PHE A 249 -21.87 5.04 -7.70
N ALA A 250 -20.98 5.30 -6.73
CA ALA A 250 -19.64 4.75 -6.70
C ALA A 250 -19.25 4.38 -5.27
N THR A 251 -18.54 3.28 -5.10
CA THR A 251 -18.02 2.84 -3.80
C THR A 251 -16.76 2.02 -3.95
N ASN A 252 -15.91 2.04 -2.90
CA ASN A 252 -14.81 1.11 -2.78
C ASN A 252 -14.75 0.49 -1.39
N LEU A 253 -14.15 -0.68 -1.32
CA LEU A 253 -13.82 -1.36 -0.07
C LEU A 253 -12.45 -2.02 -0.23
N SER A 254 -11.48 -1.61 0.59
CA SER A 254 -10.10 -2.07 0.50
C SER A 254 -9.60 -2.52 1.87
N TYR A 255 -9.26 -3.79 1.99
CA TYR A 255 -8.43 -4.28 3.09
C TYR A 255 -6.95 -4.28 2.67
N TRP A 256 -6.02 -4.37 3.60
CA TRP A 256 -4.63 -4.54 3.21
C TRP A 256 -4.46 -5.76 2.29
N GLY A 257 -3.90 -5.54 1.10
CA GLY A 257 -3.74 -6.56 0.07
C GLY A 257 -4.95 -6.76 -0.84
N SER A 258 -6.02 -5.97 -0.71
CA SER A 258 -7.18 -6.02 -1.60
C SER A 258 -7.72 -4.64 -1.95
N ASN A 259 -8.42 -4.57 -3.06
CA ASN A 259 -9.20 -3.39 -3.45
C ASN A 259 -10.38 -3.82 -4.32
N SER A 260 -11.59 -3.48 -3.91
CA SER A 260 -12.80 -3.74 -4.67
C SER A 260 -13.59 -2.46 -4.87
N CYS A 261 -13.74 -2.03 -6.12
CA CYS A 261 -14.47 -0.83 -6.50
C CYS A 261 -15.67 -1.19 -7.37
N ARG A 262 -16.76 -0.45 -7.22
CA ARG A 262 -17.94 -0.55 -8.10
C ARG A 262 -18.49 0.85 -8.38
N ALA A 263 -18.88 1.05 -9.62
CA ALA A 263 -19.58 2.26 -10.06
C ALA A 263 -20.72 1.87 -11.01
N GLY A 264 -21.73 2.70 -11.08
CA GLY A 264 -22.88 2.50 -11.91
C GLY A 264 -24.05 3.42 -11.54
N TRP A 265 -25.25 2.93 -11.73
CA TRP A 265 -26.48 3.68 -11.49
C TRP A 265 -27.40 2.92 -10.54
N VAL A 266 -28.11 3.66 -9.69
CA VAL A 266 -29.15 3.08 -8.83
C VAL A 266 -30.42 2.93 -9.65
N ALA A 267 -30.64 1.75 -10.21
CA ALA A 267 -31.76 1.49 -11.12
C ALA A 267 -32.35 0.09 -10.91
N SER A 268 -33.65 -0.04 -11.07
CA SER A 268 -34.37 -1.32 -11.12
C SER A 268 -34.64 -1.75 -12.56
N SER A 269 -34.62 -0.80 -13.48
CA SER A 269 -34.84 -1.03 -14.92
C SER A 269 -34.13 0.05 -15.75
N ALA A 270 -33.97 -0.18 -17.02
CA ALA A 270 -33.45 0.84 -17.96
C ALA A 270 -34.31 2.15 -17.96
N GLY A 271 -35.58 2.06 -17.57
CA GLY A 271 -36.45 3.22 -17.43
C GLY A 271 -36.07 4.18 -16.32
N ASP A 272 -35.34 3.71 -15.34
CA ASP A 272 -34.88 4.53 -14.19
C ASP A 272 -33.60 5.32 -14.53
N LEU A 273 -32.90 4.96 -15.59
CA LEU A 273 -31.68 5.64 -16.03
C LEU A 273 -31.98 7.02 -16.59
N PRO A 274 -31.17 8.04 -16.32
CA PRO A 274 -31.31 9.35 -16.94
C PRO A 274 -31.17 9.26 -18.46
N ALA A 275 -31.72 10.22 -19.19
CA ALA A 275 -31.72 10.20 -20.65
C ALA A 275 -30.33 10.04 -21.27
N VAL A 276 -29.30 10.64 -20.63
CA VAL A 276 -27.91 10.58 -21.09
C VAL A 276 -27.27 9.20 -20.90
N ALA A 277 -27.85 8.33 -20.09
CA ALA A 277 -27.35 6.98 -19.81
C ALA A 277 -28.40 5.88 -20.12
N ARG A 278 -29.35 6.18 -20.96
CA ARG A 278 -30.46 5.27 -21.29
C ARG A 278 -29.99 3.95 -21.91
N ASP A 279 -28.91 3.99 -22.65
CA ASP A 279 -28.25 2.88 -23.35
C ASP A 279 -27.05 2.30 -22.61
N TYR A 280 -26.89 2.67 -21.32
CA TYR A 280 -25.75 2.26 -20.51
C TYR A 280 -25.57 0.73 -20.46
N VAL A 281 -26.66 -0.02 -20.39
CA VAL A 281 -26.57 -1.49 -20.29
C VAL A 281 -26.05 -2.09 -21.60
N GLU A 282 -26.59 -1.67 -22.74
CA GLU A 282 -26.23 -2.21 -24.05
C GLU A 282 -24.86 -1.71 -24.53
N ASN A 283 -24.58 -0.43 -24.32
CA ASN A 283 -23.39 0.20 -24.93
C ASN A 283 -22.20 0.29 -24.01
N PHE A 284 -22.36 0.05 -22.69
CA PHE A 284 -21.25 0.05 -21.76
C PHE A 284 -21.19 -1.24 -20.90
N ALA A 285 -22.22 -1.55 -20.11
CA ALA A 285 -22.11 -2.62 -19.12
C ALA A 285 -21.95 -4.00 -19.77
N ALA A 286 -22.73 -4.32 -20.80
CA ALA A 286 -22.62 -5.60 -21.49
C ALA A 286 -21.24 -5.77 -22.18
N PRO A 287 -20.75 -4.84 -23.01
CA PRO A 287 -19.40 -4.91 -23.57
C PRO A 287 -18.29 -5.01 -22.52
N TYR A 288 -18.42 -4.25 -21.41
CA TYR A 288 -17.47 -4.31 -20.32
C TYR A 288 -17.35 -5.72 -19.72
N PHE A 289 -18.49 -6.35 -19.39
CA PHE A 289 -18.46 -7.70 -18.81
C PHE A 289 -18.01 -8.78 -19.80
N GLU A 290 -18.26 -8.60 -21.10
CA GLU A 290 -17.71 -9.48 -22.14
C GLU A 290 -16.16 -9.40 -22.15
N VAL A 291 -15.62 -8.18 -22.15
CA VAL A 291 -14.16 -7.96 -22.13
C VAL A 291 -13.53 -8.52 -20.86
N ILE A 292 -14.15 -8.31 -19.70
CA ILE A 292 -13.67 -8.89 -18.43
C ILE A 292 -13.69 -10.43 -18.51
N GLY A 293 -14.72 -11.03 -19.09
CA GLY A 293 -14.78 -12.47 -19.32
C GLY A 293 -13.61 -12.98 -20.18
N ASP A 294 -13.28 -12.29 -21.25
CA ASP A 294 -12.14 -12.64 -22.12
C ASP A 294 -10.80 -12.40 -21.44
N TRP A 295 -10.68 -11.30 -20.67
CA TRP A 295 -9.51 -11.02 -19.87
C TRP A 295 -9.20 -12.18 -18.89
N TYR A 296 -10.20 -12.68 -18.17
CA TYR A 296 -10.03 -13.85 -17.27
C TYR A 296 -9.69 -15.13 -18.04
N ARG A 297 -10.17 -15.34 -19.25
CA ARG A 297 -9.80 -16.52 -20.07
C ARG A 297 -8.34 -16.48 -20.51
N LEU A 298 -7.80 -15.27 -20.72
CA LEU A 298 -6.39 -15.06 -21.11
C LEU A 298 -5.43 -15.07 -19.91
N LEU A 299 -5.91 -14.77 -18.70
CA LEU A 299 -5.10 -14.74 -17.50
C LEU A 299 -4.62 -16.14 -17.13
N ARG A 300 -3.39 -16.47 -17.51
CA ARG A 300 -2.74 -17.76 -17.26
C ARG A 300 -1.29 -17.54 -16.84
N ILE A 301 -0.70 -18.53 -16.20
CA ILE A 301 0.75 -18.52 -15.90
C ILE A 301 1.53 -18.32 -17.19
N GLY A 302 2.39 -17.33 -17.24
CA GLY A 302 3.21 -16.96 -18.40
C GLY A 302 2.56 -15.98 -19.38
N THR A 303 1.29 -15.55 -19.16
CA THR A 303 0.69 -14.48 -19.98
C THR A 303 1.33 -13.13 -19.60
N PRO A 304 1.96 -12.43 -20.55
CA PRO A 304 2.49 -11.09 -20.31
C PRO A 304 1.35 -10.09 -20.02
N GLY A 305 1.60 -9.12 -19.12
CA GLY A 305 0.60 -8.12 -18.73
C GLY A 305 0.13 -7.24 -19.89
N ASP A 306 1.00 -6.95 -20.87
CA ASP A 306 0.66 -6.19 -22.07
C ASP A 306 -0.36 -6.89 -22.98
N VAL A 307 -0.39 -8.22 -22.99
CA VAL A 307 -1.43 -9.00 -23.70
C VAL A 307 -2.80 -8.74 -23.07
N LEU A 308 -2.85 -8.69 -21.75
CA LEU A 308 -4.10 -8.41 -21.02
C LEU A 308 -4.55 -6.96 -21.21
N ALA A 309 -3.60 -6.01 -21.22
CA ALA A 309 -3.90 -4.59 -21.47
C ALA A 309 -4.46 -4.38 -22.87
N ARG A 310 -3.85 -4.94 -23.91
CA ARG A 310 -4.31 -4.82 -25.31
C ARG A 310 -5.77 -5.26 -25.49
N VAL A 311 -6.19 -6.32 -24.85
CA VAL A 311 -7.60 -6.77 -24.95
C VAL A 311 -8.57 -5.70 -24.46
N VAL A 312 -8.21 -5.00 -23.38
CA VAL A 312 -9.03 -3.90 -22.87
C VAL A 312 -9.00 -2.72 -23.84
N ASP A 313 -7.81 -2.29 -24.27
CA ASP A 313 -7.63 -1.13 -25.16
C ASP A 313 -8.33 -1.30 -26.52
N GLU A 314 -8.27 -2.51 -27.10
CA GLU A 314 -8.88 -2.81 -28.39
C GLU A 314 -10.42 -2.91 -28.32
N ARG A 315 -10.96 -3.41 -27.22
CA ARG A 315 -12.40 -3.72 -27.10
C ARG A 315 -13.19 -2.69 -26.30
N LEU A 316 -12.52 -1.91 -25.46
CA LEU A 316 -13.07 -0.79 -24.70
C LEU A 316 -12.22 0.47 -24.90
N PRO A 317 -12.10 0.98 -26.14
CA PRO A 317 -11.33 2.19 -26.39
C PRO A 317 -11.91 3.39 -25.64
N LEU A 318 -11.04 4.29 -25.17
CA LEU A 318 -11.43 5.49 -24.41
C LEU A 318 -12.40 6.44 -25.12
N GLU A 319 -12.52 6.31 -26.45
CA GLU A 319 -13.38 7.15 -27.30
C GLU A 319 -14.83 6.63 -27.45
N ARG A 320 -15.17 5.59 -26.67
CA ARG A 320 -16.54 5.03 -26.68
C ARG A 320 -17.48 5.76 -25.74
#